data_b43b1f681a8224c6a147c228a43c1ae8
#
_entry.id   b43b1f681a8224c6a147c228a43c1ae8
#
_cell.length_a   1.000
_cell.length_b   1.000
_cell.length_c   1.000
_cell.angle_alpha   90.00
_cell.angle_beta   90.00
_cell.angle_gamma   90.00
#
_symmetry.space_group_name_H-M   'P 1'
#
loop_
_entity.id
_entity.type
_entity.pdbx_description
1 polymer ?
#
loop_
_entity_poly.entity_id
_entity_poly.type
_entity_poly.pdbx_seq_one_letter_code
_entity_poly.pdbx_strand_id
1 'polypeptide(L)'
;MALKEFRLGIKGKMYYGTAGSTGIPTKELTNITDVTITLDASEADVTTRDNDGFRATVGGLKECTIEFDMLYLAKDAGFTAIKNAWLRGEQVHLAALTSENGEGPVGDFAITGFSRSEPLEEAIKYSVTAKLSQWEEWHEETTTP
;
A
#
# COMPACT_ATOMS: atom_id res chain seq x y z
N MET A 1 20.87 -5.44 28.42
CA MET A 1 19.69 -4.76 27.82
C MET A 1 19.87 -4.66 26.31
N ALA A 2 18.94 -5.18 25.55
CA ALA A 2 19.01 -5.08 24.10
C ALA A 2 18.62 -3.68 23.63
N LEU A 3 19.33 -3.18 22.63
CA LEU A 3 18.97 -1.91 22.01
C LEU A 3 17.78 -2.14 21.10
N LYS A 4 16.92 -1.15 21.00
CA LYS A 4 15.79 -1.19 20.08
C LYS A 4 16.29 -1.02 18.64
N GLU A 5 15.76 -1.83 17.75
CA GLU A 5 16.10 -1.74 16.34
C GLU A 5 14.95 -1.06 15.60
N PHE A 6 15.27 0.01 14.89
CA PHE A 6 14.31 0.72 14.05
C PHE A 6 14.67 0.48 12.61
N ARG A 7 13.66 0.16 11.80
CA ARG A 7 13.88 -0.06 10.37
C ARG A 7 13.80 1.23 9.61
N LEU A 8 14.72 1.39 8.68
CA LEU A 8 14.70 2.52 7.74
C LEU A 8 13.73 2.20 6.61
N GLY A 9 13.14 3.26 6.04
CA GLY A 9 12.23 3.10 4.93
C GLY A 9 12.84 2.39 3.72
N ILE A 10 14.14 2.47 3.56
CA ILE A 10 14.83 1.78 2.45
C ILE A 10 14.68 0.26 2.51
N LYS A 11 14.37 -0.30 3.67
CA LYS A 11 14.16 -1.74 3.82
C LYS A 11 12.79 -2.19 3.35
N GLY A 12 11.84 -1.26 3.20
CA GLY A 12 10.50 -1.59 2.75
C GLY A 12 10.48 -2.17 1.35
N LYS A 13 9.56 -3.09 1.11
CA LYS A 13 9.39 -3.76 -0.17
C LYS A 13 7.95 -3.71 -0.61
N MET A 14 7.72 -3.51 -1.89
CA MET A 14 6.40 -3.65 -2.49
C MET A 14 6.44 -4.73 -3.56
N TYR A 15 5.41 -5.56 -3.54
CA TYR A 15 5.27 -6.64 -4.52
C TYR A 15 3.95 -6.45 -5.27
N TYR A 16 3.90 -6.90 -6.52
CA TYR A 16 2.71 -6.79 -7.35
C TYR A 16 2.42 -8.11 -8.06
N GLY A 17 1.16 -8.29 -8.40
CA GLY A 17 0.73 -9.49 -9.11
C GLY A 17 -0.63 -9.29 -9.74
N THR A 18 -1.16 -10.36 -10.32
CA THR A 18 -2.46 -10.35 -10.96
C THR A 18 -3.58 -10.31 -9.92
N ALA A 19 -4.60 -9.48 -10.14
CA ALA A 19 -5.75 -9.40 -9.25
C ALA A 19 -6.41 -10.77 -9.10
N GLY A 20 -6.92 -11.04 -7.88
CA GLY A 20 -7.51 -12.33 -7.57
C GLY A 20 -6.51 -13.36 -7.07
N SER A 21 -5.23 -13.04 -7.06
CA SER A 21 -4.20 -13.92 -6.51
C SER A 21 -4.30 -13.97 -4.99
N THR A 22 -3.73 -15.03 -4.40
CA THR A 22 -3.65 -15.16 -2.95
C THR A 22 -2.19 -15.14 -2.51
N GLY A 23 -1.98 -14.65 -1.28
CA GLY A 23 -0.64 -14.55 -0.72
C GLY A 23 0.15 -13.37 -1.27
N ILE A 24 1.41 -13.31 -0.90
CA ILE A 24 2.31 -12.25 -1.35
C ILE A 24 2.76 -12.53 -2.77
N PRO A 25 2.61 -11.57 -3.70
CA PRO A 25 3.11 -11.75 -5.07
C PRO A 25 4.63 -11.92 -5.07
N THR A 26 5.14 -12.56 -6.12
CA THR A 26 6.57 -12.83 -6.24
C THR A 26 7.34 -11.74 -6.96
N LYS A 27 6.65 -10.84 -7.65
CA LYS A 27 7.28 -9.78 -8.43
C LYS A 27 7.42 -8.52 -7.59
N GLU A 28 8.61 -7.95 -7.53
CA GLU A 28 8.90 -6.77 -6.74
C GLU A 28 8.86 -5.51 -7.60
N LEU A 29 8.31 -4.43 -7.02
CA LEU A 29 8.40 -3.10 -7.62
C LEU A 29 9.73 -2.49 -7.17
N THR A 30 10.71 -2.47 -8.05
CA THR A 30 12.08 -2.08 -7.70
C THR A 30 12.39 -0.60 -7.86
N ASN A 31 11.57 0.13 -8.63
CA ASN A 31 11.84 1.53 -8.95
C ASN A 31 11.08 2.52 -8.07
N ILE A 32 10.55 2.08 -6.96
CA ILE A 32 9.80 2.96 -6.06
C ILE A 32 10.74 3.71 -5.12
N THR A 33 10.34 4.93 -4.78
CA THR A 33 11.10 5.78 -3.86
C THR A 33 10.36 5.94 -2.53
N ASP A 34 9.28 6.70 -2.49
CA ASP A 34 8.53 6.95 -1.28
C ASP A 34 7.24 6.13 -1.28
N VAL A 35 6.91 5.54 -0.14
CA VAL A 35 5.67 4.77 0.03
C VAL A 35 4.95 5.26 1.26
N THR A 36 3.67 5.57 1.13
CA THR A 36 2.82 5.95 2.25
C THR A 36 1.62 5.03 2.26
N ILE A 37 1.36 4.41 3.41
CA ILE A 37 0.22 3.52 3.59
C ILE A 37 -0.70 4.17 4.60
N THR A 38 -1.95 4.42 4.20
CA THR A 38 -2.95 5.04 5.05
C THR A 38 -4.07 4.06 5.33
N LEU A 39 -4.33 3.83 6.60
CA LEU A 39 -5.37 2.92 7.07
C LEU A 39 -6.37 3.73 7.88
N ASP A 40 -7.59 3.84 7.38
CA ASP A 40 -8.64 4.62 8.00
C ASP A 40 -9.88 3.78 8.26
N ALA A 41 -10.69 4.20 9.20
CA ALA A 41 -11.98 3.62 9.48
C ALA A 41 -13.01 4.73 9.64
N SER A 42 -14.23 4.50 9.13
CA SER A 42 -15.32 5.42 9.37
C SER A 42 -15.77 5.30 10.82
N GLU A 43 -16.43 6.32 11.31
CA GLU A 43 -16.89 6.36 12.70
C GLU A 43 -18.42 6.44 12.75
N ALA A 44 -19.00 5.75 13.73
CA ALA A 44 -20.42 5.88 14.04
C ALA A 44 -20.56 6.32 15.48
N ASP A 45 -21.36 7.35 15.71
CA ASP A 45 -21.62 7.86 17.05
C ASP A 45 -22.70 7.00 17.71
N VAL A 46 -22.34 6.36 18.80
CA VAL A 46 -23.25 5.50 19.58
C VAL A 46 -23.40 6.03 21.00
N THR A 47 -23.25 7.33 21.19
CA THR A 47 -23.35 7.97 22.49
C THR A 47 -24.76 7.82 23.07
N THR A 48 -24.83 7.36 24.30
CA THR A 48 -26.09 7.24 25.05
C THR A 48 -25.92 7.90 26.42
N ARG A 49 -27.04 8.04 27.13
CA ARG A 49 -27.01 8.63 28.48
C ARG A 49 -26.25 7.78 29.49
N ASP A 50 -26.08 6.48 29.19
CA ASP A 50 -25.38 5.56 30.09
C ASP A 50 -23.87 5.73 30.08
N ASN A 51 -23.34 6.59 29.22
CA ASN A 51 -21.90 6.78 29.07
C ASN A 51 -21.37 7.97 29.88
N ASP A 52 -22.04 8.35 30.97
CA ASP A 52 -21.63 9.38 31.90
C ASP A 52 -21.26 10.73 31.26
N GLY A 53 -21.96 11.11 30.19
CA GLY A 53 -21.72 12.35 29.49
C GLY A 53 -20.54 12.30 28.50
N PHE A 54 -19.89 11.17 28.35
CA PHE A 54 -18.83 11.01 27.36
C PHE A 54 -19.39 10.54 26.02
N ARG A 55 -18.73 10.97 24.96
CA ARG A 55 -19.07 10.51 23.62
C ARG A 55 -18.56 9.08 23.44
N ALA A 56 -19.33 8.26 22.77
CA ALA A 56 -18.94 6.90 22.43
C ALA A 56 -18.95 6.74 20.92
N THR A 57 -17.90 6.15 20.38
CA THR A 57 -17.69 5.99 18.94
C THR A 57 -17.33 4.54 18.66
N VAL A 58 -17.92 3.96 17.62
CA VAL A 58 -17.49 2.65 17.11
C VAL A 58 -16.95 2.80 15.71
N GLY A 59 -15.96 1.98 15.38
CA GLY A 59 -15.39 1.96 14.05
C GLY A 59 -16.35 1.31 13.07
N GLY A 60 -16.43 1.89 11.87
CA GLY A 60 -17.22 1.36 10.77
C GLY A 60 -16.37 0.68 9.72
N LEU A 61 -16.66 0.97 8.45
CA LEU A 61 -15.91 0.42 7.34
C LEU A 61 -14.47 0.92 7.35
N LYS A 62 -13.55 0.05 7.00
CA LYS A 62 -12.13 0.35 6.95
C LYS A 62 -11.68 0.58 5.51
N GLU A 63 -10.70 1.44 5.35
CA GLU A 63 -10.11 1.76 4.05
C GLU A 63 -8.60 1.61 4.14
N CYS A 64 -7.99 1.21 3.03
CA CYS A 64 -6.54 1.14 2.92
C CYS A 64 -6.14 1.81 1.61
N THR A 65 -5.23 2.78 1.71
CA THR A 65 -4.71 3.49 0.54
C THR A 65 -3.21 3.39 0.55
N ILE A 66 -2.61 3.02 -0.57
CA ILE A 66 -1.16 2.99 -0.74
C ILE A 66 -0.82 4.05 -1.77
N GLU A 67 0.02 5.01 -1.39
CA GLU A 67 0.54 6.02 -2.29
C GLU A 67 2.04 5.80 -2.43
N PHE A 68 2.52 5.78 -3.66
CA PHE A 68 3.94 5.59 -3.88
C PHE A 68 4.41 6.30 -5.13
N ASP A 69 5.70 6.64 -5.13
CA ASP A 69 6.37 7.27 -6.26
C ASP A 69 7.27 6.26 -6.94
N MET A 70 7.28 6.27 -8.27
CA MET A 70 8.13 5.40 -9.08
C MET A 70 9.00 6.25 -10.00
N LEU A 71 10.28 5.94 -10.06
CA LEU A 71 11.14 6.53 -11.09
C LEU A 71 10.89 5.79 -12.40
N TYR A 72 10.78 6.55 -13.48
CA TYR A 72 10.47 5.96 -14.79
C TYR A 72 11.67 5.19 -15.34
N LEU A 73 11.41 3.96 -15.75
CA LEU A 73 12.36 3.15 -16.49
C LEU A 73 11.59 2.49 -17.63
N ALA A 74 12.01 2.76 -18.87
CA ALA A 74 11.31 2.24 -20.05
C ALA A 74 11.29 0.72 -20.03
N LYS A 75 10.12 0.16 -20.36
CA LYS A 75 9.89 -1.30 -20.44
C LYS A 75 10.04 -2.05 -19.12
N ASP A 76 10.03 -1.33 -18.00
CA ASP A 76 10.02 -1.99 -16.70
C ASP A 76 8.70 -2.72 -16.50
N ALA A 77 8.76 -3.99 -16.08
CA ALA A 77 7.57 -4.83 -15.92
C ALA A 77 6.61 -4.30 -14.86
N GLY A 78 7.14 -3.82 -13.73
CA GLY A 78 6.32 -3.27 -12.66
C GLY A 78 5.59 -2.01 -13.09
N PHE A 79 6.29 -1.10 -13.73
CA PHE A 79 5.69 0.12 -14.26
C PHE A 79 4.60 -0.21 -15.28
N THR A 80 4.88 -1.16 -16.19
CA THR A 80 3.93 -1.56 -17.22
C THR A 80 2.66 -2.16 -16.60
N ALA A 81 2.80 -2.96 -15.54
CA ALA A 81 1.66 -3.55 -14.86
C ALA A 81 0.77 -2.48 -14.24
N ILE A 82 1.35 -1.51 -13.55
CA ILE A 82 0.60 -0.40 -12.93
C ILE A 82 -0.07 0.46 -13.99
N LYS A 83 0.65 0.80 -15.04
CA LYS A 83 0.11 1.61 -16.14
C LYS A 83 -1.08 0.91 -16.81
N ASN A 84 -0.94 -0.36 -17.12
CA ASN A 84 -2.03 -1.11 -17.77
C ASN A 84 -3.23 -1.29 -16.84
N ALA A 85 -3.01 -1.46 -15.54
CA ALA A 85 -4.10 -1.53 -14.59
C ALA A 85 -4.93 -0.25 -14.61
N TRP A 86 -4.26 0.91 -14.65
CA TRP A 86 -4.99 2.18 -14.74
C TRP A 86 -5.70 2.34 -16.09
N LEU A 87 -4.98 2.07 -17.19
CA LEU A 87 -5.54 2.25 -18.54
C LEU A 87 -6.73 1.34 -18.81
N ARG A 88 -6.72 0.12 -18.31
CA ARG A 88 -7.78 -0.86 -18.55
C ARG A 88 -8.84 -0.88 -17.44
N GLY A 89 -8.66 -0.10 -16.39
CA GLY A 89 -9.57 -0.11 -15.25
C GLY A 89 -9.53 -1.42 -14.48
N GLU A 90 -8.41 -2.12 -14.52
CA GLU A 90 -8.23 -3.39 -13.83
C GLU A 90 -7.59 -3.17 -12.46
N GLN A 91 -7.78 -4.14 -11.58
CA GLN A 91 -7.14 -4.14 -10.27
C GLN A 91 -5.78 -4.83 -10.35
N VAL A 92 -4.95 -4.55 -9.35
CA VAL A 92 -3.64 -5.19 -9.23
C VAL A 92 -3.48 -5.68 -7.79
N HIS A 93 -2.90 -6.88 -7.64
CA HIS A 93 -2.66 -7.45 -6.32
C HIS A 93 -1.37 -6.84 -5.78
N LEU A 94 -1.45 -6.16 -4.65
CA LEU A 94 -0.30 -5.47 -4.06
C LEU A 94 -0.06 -5.94 -2.63
N ALA A 95 1.22 -6.00 -2.27
CA ALA A 95 1.67 -6.23 -0.91
C ALA A 95 2.73 -5.18 -0.58
N ALA A 96 2.51 -4.42 0.49
CA ALA A 96 3.46 -3.40 0.93
C ALA A 96 4.00 -3.82 2.29
N LEU A 97 5.24 -4.24 2.34
CA LEU A 97 5.86 -4.83 3.52
C LEU A 97 6.99 -3.95 4.06
N THR A 98 7.24 -4.05 5.36
CA THR A 98 8.30 -3.27 6.01
C THR A 98 9.69 -3.77 5.63
N SER A 99 9.81 -5.00 5.15
CA SER A 99 11.05 -5.59 4.65
C SER A 99 10.71 -6.83 3.86
N GLU A 100 11.70 -7.55 3.35
CA GLU A 100 11.49 -8.76 2.56
C GLU A 100 10.58 -9.77 3.27
N ASN A 101 10.76 -9.95 4.57
CA ASN A 101 9.91 -10.84 5.38
C ASN A 101 9.10 -10.05 6.41
N GLY A 102 8.86 -8.78 6.13
CA GLY A 102 8.18 -7.88 7.06
C GLY A 102 6.67 -7.97 6.99
N GLU A 103 6.01 -7.04 7.64
CA GLU A 103 4.56 -7.02 7.72
C GLU A 103 3.95 -5.88 6.91
N GLY A 104 2.71 -6.05 6.53
CA GLY A 104 1.96 -5.02 5.83
C GLY A 104 0.69 -5.54 5.18
N PRO A 105 -0.07 -4.64 4.57
CA PRO A 105 -1.33 -5.00 3.93
C PRO A 105 -1.13 -5.75 2.63
N VAL A 106 -2.00 -6.72 2.38
CA VAL A 106 -2.04 -7.49 1.15
C VAL A 106 -3.47 -7.53 0.65
N GLY A 107 -3.68 -7.25 -0.62
CA GLY A 107 -5.01 -7.30 -1.21
C GLY A 107 -5.00 -6.81 -2.65
N ASP A 108 -6.19 -6.75 -3.25
CA ASP A 108 -6.37 -6.22 -4.58
C ASP A 108 -6.70 -4.73 -4.50
N PHE A 109 -5.99 -3.93 -5.26
CA PHE A 109 -6.11 -2.48 -5.26
C PHE A 109 -6.48 -1.95 -6.64
N ALA A 110 -7.31 -0.92 -6.65
CA ALA A 110 -7.61 -0.18 -7.87
C ALA A 110 -6.67 1.02 -7.95
N ILE A 111 -6.09 1.25 -9.11
CA ILE A 111 -5.22 2.42 -9.32
C ILE A 111 -6.13 3.60 -9.62
N THR A 112 -6.24 4.52 -8.66
CA THR A 112 -7.15 5.67 -8.77
C THR A 112 -6.45 6.96 -9.14
N GLY A 113 -5.14 7.04 -8.92
CA GLY A 113 -4.34 8.20 -9.27
C GLY A 113 -3.05 7.78 -9.96
N PHE A 114 -2.72 8.46 -11.03
CA PHE A 114 -1.52 8.12 -11.82
C PHE A 114 -1.04 9.40 -12.51
N SER A 115 -0.05 10.05 -11.93
CA SER A 115 0.47 11.32 -12.45
C SER A 115 1.96 11.22 -12.75
N ARG A 116 2.40 12.00 -13.71
CA ARG A 116 3.80 12.03 -14.13
C ARG A 116 4.37 13.43 -13.94
N SER A 117 5.59 13.49 -13.44
CA SER A 117 6.33 14.73 -13.24
C SER A 117 7.67 14.65 -13.96
N GLU A 118 7.98 15.66 -14.75
CA GLU A 118 9.21 15.70 -15.54
C GLU A 118 10.01 16.97 -15.24
N PRO A 119 10.64 17.08 -14.06
CA PRO A 119 11.47 18.22 -13.72
C PRO A 119 12.68 18.28 -14.66
N LEU A 120 13.14 19.48 -14.98
CA LEU A 120 14.23 19.66 -15.95
C LEU A 120 15.52 18.95 -15.56
N GLU A 121 15.87 18.98 -14.28
CA GLU A 121 17.13 18.42 -13.78
C GLU A 121 16.98 17.13 -12.98
N GLU A 122 15.78 16.55 -12.95
CA GLU A 122 15.53 15.33 -12.18
C GLU A 122 14.99 14.24 -13.08
N ALA A 123 15.03 13.01 -12.57
CA ALA A 123 14.46 11.88 -13.29
C ALA A 123 12.93 12.01 -13.40
N ILE A 124 12.37 11.44 -14.45
CA ILE A 124 10.91 11.38 -14.61
C ILE A 124 10.35 10.51 -13.50
N LYS A 125 9.29 11.00 -12.84
CA LYS A 125 8.70 10.34 -11.71
C LYS A 125 7.20 10.22 -11.89
N TYR A 126 6.65 9.05 -11.54
CA TYR A 126 5.22 8.82 -11.49
C TYR A 126 4.77 8.72 -10.04
N SER A 127 3.67 9.39 -9.73
CA SER A 127 3.03 9.28 -8.42
C SER A 127 1.76 8.46 -8.59
N VAL A 128 1.64 7.38 -7.82
CA VAL A 128 0.56 6.42 -7.96
C VAL A 128 -0.23 6.34 -6.67
N THR A 129 -1.56 6.37 -6.80
CA THR A 129 -2.47 6.16 -5.67
C THR A 129 -3.26 4.90 -5.92
N ALA A 130 -3.18 3.95 -5.00
CA ALA A 130 -3.90 2.69 -5.07
C ALA A 130 -4.84 2.59 -3.89
N LYS A 131 -6.12 2.33 -4.16
CA LYS A 131 -7.13 2.16 -3.11
C LYS A 131 -7.61 0.73 -3.09
N LEU A 132 -7.79 0.21 -1.88
CA LEU A 132 -8.18 -1.18 -1.68
C LEU A 132 -9.53 -1.48 -2.31
N SER A 133 -9.58 -2.55 -3.10
CA SER A 133 -10.82 -3.10 -3.66
C SER A 133 -11.22 -4.36 -2.93
N GLN A 134 -10.28 -5.24 -2.65
CA GLN A 134 -10.56 -6.46 -1.90
C GLN A 134 -9.41 -6.77 -0.95
N TRP A 135 -9.75 -6.79 0.34
CA TRP A 135 -8.79 -7.11 1.39
C TRP A 135 -8.50 -8.61 1.41
N GLU A 136 -7.23 -8.96 1.53
CA GLU A 136 -6.84 -10.34 1.75
C GLU A 136 -6.42 -10.54 3.19
N GLU A 137 -5.35 -9.86 3.62
CA GLU A 137 -4.84 -10.02 4.97
C GLU A 137 -3.84 -8.90 5.33
N TRP A 138 -3.58 -8.79 6.61
CA TRP A 138 -2.40 -8.10 7.08
C TRP A 138 -1.34 -9.19 7.27
N HIS A 139 -0.31 -9.17 6.42
CA HIS A 139 0.74 -10.17 6.53
C HIS A 139 1.64 -9.85 7.72
N GLU A 140 1.76 -10.81 8.64
CA GLU A 140 2.60 -10.64 9.81
C GLU A 140 4.07 -10.87 9.46
N GLU A 141 4.96 -10.26 10.22
CA GLU A 141 6.37 -10.46 10.01
C GLU A 141 6.75 -11.90 10.27
N THR A 142 7.43 -12.51 9.28
CA THR A 142 7.93 -13.87 9.47
C THR A 142 9.34 -13.80 10.03
N THR A 143 9.52 -14.41 11.19
CA THR A 143 10.86 -14.55 11.77
C THR A 143 11.43 -15.88 11.31
N THR A 144 12.61 -15.81 10.69
CA THR A 144 13.35 -17.02 10.34
C THR A 144 14.16 -17.43 11.55
N PRO A 145 13.96 -18.64 12.09
CA PRO A 145 14.78 -19.10 13.23
C PRO A 145 16.23 -19.30 12.83
#